data_54f80da4913775db6bb3baa56be2b5e2
#
_entry.id   54f80da4913775db6bb3baa56be2b5e2
#
_cell.length_a   1.000
_cell.length_b   1.000
_cell.length_c   1.000
_cell.angle_alpha   90.00
_cell.angle_beta   90.00
_cell.angle_gamma   90.00
#
_symmetry.space_group_name_H-M   'P 1'
#
loop_
_entity.id
_entity.type
_entity.pdbx_description
1 polymer ?
#
loop_
_entity_poly.entity_id
_entity_poly.type
_entity_poly.pdbx_seq_one_letter_code
_entity_poly.pdbx_strand_id
1 'polypeptide(L)'
;FNTAWAPCNAGGGIAAAYRIGAELVNMEMPNTHAGPKYMERAGKATWIGVLTDLNGTSVGPFVEKPTKELGDITADVWHSVFKDKIIDGSGPVFMNCTTTSQDDLDYMMWALACEGDTSIIDAMEKQGINLHKDIIEFTQYEPMLIGRGIQIDEHAATNITGLYAAGDSIGNFRSDMAGAAVMGRIAGESAAEYVKNINNEIDIFVHPMVRQCMRFYDALMERKKGSSWQELNMAIQQIMDDYAGINNARSENLLSTGIKYLTGLKKLAEQTVMCKDSHQLMRALESFDLLLVGKLVCTAALERKETRGNHRRSDYTFTNPLLNDKFIVVQNVEGRAVCHWRNKY
;
A
#
# COMPACT_ATOMS: atom_id res chain seq x y z
N PHE A 1 2.80 5.21 6.48
CA PHE A 1 3.50 4.40 5.50
C PHE A 1 4.40 5.25 4.63
N ASN A 2 5.64 4.84 4.49
CA ASN A 2 6.52 5.34 3.45
C ASN A 2 6.14 4.69 2.13
N THR A 3 5.59 5.45 1.20
CA THR A 3 5.22 4.94 -0.14
C THR A 3 6.06 5.62 -1.22
N ALA A 4 6.42 4.85 -2.23
CA ALA A 4 7.08 5.33 -3.45
C ALA A 4 6.09 5.62 -4.60
N TRP A 5 4.79 5.42 -4.39
CA TRP A 5 3.76 5.55 -5.42
C TRP A 5 3.04 6.89 -5.40
N ALA A 6 2.26 7.11 -6.45
CA ALA A 6 1.51 8.34 -6.61
C ALA A 6 0.65 8.65 -5.37
N PRO A 7 0.72 9.88 -4.85
CA PRO A 7 0.07 10.26 -3.58
C PRO A 7 -1.46 10.25 -3.64
N CYS A 8 -2.06 10.07 -4.82
CA CYS A 8 -3.50 10.00 -5.01
C CYS A 8 -4.09 8.60 -4.76
N ASN A 9 -3.25 7.56 -4.60
CA ASN A 9 -3.70 6.20 -4.31
C ASN A 9 -3.96 6.00 -2.82
N ALA A 10 -5.02 6.61 -2.32
CA ALA A 10 -5.36 6.64 -0.90
C ALA A 10 -6.30 5.52 -0.42
N GLY A 11 -6.57 4.50 -1.26
CA GLY A 11 -7.45 3.39 -0.90
C GLY A 11 -8.94 3.76 -0.80
N GLY A 12 -9.38 4.86 -1.41
CA GLY A 12 -10.76 5.34 -1.34
C GLY A 12 -11.78 4.32 -1.81
N GLY A 13 -11.49 3.55 -2.89
CA GLY A 13 -12.34 2.46 -3.38
C GLY A 13 -12.51 1.35 -2.35
N ILE A 14 -11.42 0.92 -1.70
CA ILE A 14 -11.44 -0.07 -0.62
C ILE A 14 -12.27 0.43 0.57
N ALA A 15 -12.06 1.69 0.97
CA ALA A 15 -12.77 2.31 2.09
C ALA A 15 -14.27 2.43 1.80
N ALA A 16 -14.65 2.85 0.59
CA ALA A 16 -16.05 2.95 0.17
C ALA A 16 -16.74 1.58 0.15
N ALA A 17 -16.11 0.58 -0.46
CA ALA A 17 -16.62 -0.79 -0.50
C ALA A 17 -16.80 -1.38 0.92
N TYR A 18 -15.82 -1.18 1.80
CA TYR A 18 -15.92 -1.63 3.18
C TYR A 18 -17.10 -0.98 3.93
N ARG A 19 -17.33 0.33 3.77
CA ARG A 19 -18.42 1.04 4.46
C ARG A 19 -19.79 0.45 4.16
N ILE A 20 -20.01 -0.07 2.97
CA ILE A 20 -21.27 -0.69 2.55
C ILE A 20 -21.32 -2.19 2.77
N GLY A 21 -20.30 -2.79 3.42
CA GLY A 21 -20.28 -4.19 3.81
C GLY A 21 -19.62 -5.14 2.82
N ALA A 22 -18.88 -4.62 1.83
CA ALA A 22 -18.05 -5.49 0.98
C ALA A 22 -16.96 -6.20 1.81
N GLU A 23 -16.69 -7.42 1.45
CA GLU A 23 -15.62 -8.23 2.04
C GLU A 23 -14.26 -7.79 1.53
N LEU A 24 -13.31 -7.61 2.44
CA LEU A 24 -11.90 -7.32 2.14
C LEU A 24 -11.03 -8.50 2.54
N VAL A 25 -10.00 -8.80 1.75
CA VAL A 25 -9.07 -9.91 2.01
C VAL A 25 -7.63 -9.47 2.03
N ASN A 26 -6.80 -10.23 2.74
CA ASN A 26 -5.34 -10.06 2.81
C ASN A 26 -4.88 -8.67 3.31
N MET A 27 -5.71 -7.95 4.05
CA MET A 27 -5.41 -6.59 4.49
C MET A 27 -4.15 -6.52 5.37
N GLU A 28 -3.77 -7.59 6.02
CA GLU A 28 -2.58 -7.71 6.88
C GLU A 28 -1.28 -7.91 6.10
N MET A 29 -1.33 -8.34 4.83
CA MET A 29 -0.15 -8.68 4.05
C MET A 29 0.49 -7.43 3.43
N PRO A 30 1.64 -6.96 3.92
CA PRO A 30 2.32 -5.83 3.29
C PRO A 30 2.96 -6.26 1.98
N ASN A 31 2.94 -5.36 1.02
CA ASN A 31 3.79 -5.44 -0.16
C ASN A 31 4.99 -4.51 0.04
N THR A 32 6.17 -4.97 -0.28
CA THR A 32 7.40 -4.25 -0.03
C THR A 32 8.21 -4.08 -1.29
N HIS A 33 8.85 -2.93 -1.41
CA HIS A 33 9.79 -2.60 -2.46
C HIS A 33 11.01 -1.90 -1.89
N ALA A 34 12.19 -2.17 -2.43
CA ALA A 34 13.39 -1.41 -2.16
C ALA A 34 13.56 -0.29 -3.19
N GLY A 35 14.11 0.82 -2.77
CA GLY A 35 14.40 1.96 -3.64
C GLY A 35 15.35 2.96 -3.00
N PRO A 36 15.81 3.97 -3.76
CA PRO A 36 16.71 5.02 -3.27
C PRO A 36 16.10 5.76 -2.08
N LYS A 37 16.88 5.95 -1.02
CA LYS A 37 16.40 6.56 0.22
C LYS A 37 16.20 8.07 0.12
N TYR A 38 17.10 8.77 -0.58
CA TYR A 38 17.18 10.22 -0.59
C TYR A 38 16.86 10.86 -1.94
N MET A 39 16.42 10.07 -2.91
CA MET A 39 15.94 10.57 -4.19
C MET A 39 14.44 10.79 -4.15
N GLU A 40 13.89 11.46 -5.16
CA GLU A 40 12.47 11.60 -5.31
C GLU A 40 11.80 10.23 -5.36
N ARG A 41 10.60 10.18 -4.82
CA ARG A 41 9.84 8.92 -4.75
C ARG A 41 9.48 8.48 -6.15
N ALA A 42 9.98 7.32 -6.52
CA ALA A 42 9.58 6.62 -7.70
C ALA A 42 8.69 5.44 -7.32
N GLY A 43 7.95 4.96 -8.27
CA GLY A 43 7.23 3.72 -8.16
C GLY A 43 8.15 2.50 -8.16
N LYS A 44 7.65 1.40 -8.69
CA LYS A 44 8.47 0.25 -9.00
C LYS A 44 9.43 0.65 -10.11
N ALA A 45 10.71 0.62 -9.83
CA ALA A 45 11.78 1.04 -10.73
C ALA A 45 12.72 -0.12 -11.00
N THR A 46 13.09 -0.30 -12.27
CA THR A 46 14.05 -1.32 -12.66
C THR A 46 15.46 -0.93 -12.24
N TRP A 47 16.06 -1.71 -11.34
CA TRP A 47 17.43 -1.54 -10.90
C TRP A 47 18.28 -2.77 -11.22
N ILE A 48 19.46 -2.54 -11.83
CA ILE A 48 20.42 -3.57 -12.19
C ILE A 48 21.71 -3.30 -11.43
N GLY A 49 21.93 -4.05 -10.37
CA GLY A 49 23.07 -3.92 -9.48
C GLY A 49 23.07 -5.02 -8.43
N VAL A 50 23.92 -4.89 -7.43
CA VAL A 50 23.98 -5.79 -6.27
C VAL A 50 23.67 -4.98 -5.02
N LEU A 51 22.75 -5.45 -4.19
CA LEU A 51 22.54 -4.85 -2.88
C LEU A 51 23.65 -5.28 -1.92
N THR A 52 24.36 -4.31 -1.36
CA THR A 52 25.50 -4.54 -0.47
C THR A 52 25.31 -3.81 0.86
N ASP A 53 25.95 -4.35 1.91
CA ASP A 53 26.10 -3.63 3.17
C ASP A 53 27.26 -2.62 3.11
N LEU A 54 27.55 -1.96 4.22
CA LEU A 54 28.62 -0.97 4.36
C LEU A 54 30.03 -1.56 4.07
N ASN A 55 30.20 -2.86 4.24
CA ASN A 55 31.45 -3.57 4.00
C ASN A 55 31.58 -4.08 2.55
N GLY A 56 30.58 -3.81 1.70
CA GLY A 56 30.52 -4.30 0.33
C GLY A 56 30.07 -5.77 0.23
N THR A 57 29.58 -6.37 1.33
CA THR A 57 29.05 -7.73 1.33
C THR A 57 27.65 -7.74 0.76
N SER A 58 27.37 -8.64 -0.18
CA SER A 58 26.04 -8.79 -0.76
C SER A 58 25.00 -9.18 0.31
N VAL A 59 23.84 -8.52 0.28
CA VAL A 59 22.74 -8.71 1.23
C VAL A 59 21.43 -9.09 0.56
N GLY A 60 21.41 -9.11 -0.75
CA GLY A 60 20.25 -9.47 -1.56
C GLY A 60 20.31 -10.90 -2.09
N PRO A 61 19.33 -11.28 -2.93
CA PRO A 61 19.28 -12.61 -3.53
C PRO A 61 20.42 -12.85 -4.53
N PHE A 62 21.03 -11.77 -5.05
CA PHE A 62 22.13 -11.82 -5.98
C PHE A 62 23.44 -11.51 -5.27
N VAL A 63 24.40 -12.44 -5.35
CA VAL A 63 25.76 -12.27 -4.84
C VAL A 63 26.73 -11.78 -5.92
N GLU A 64 26.35 -12.01 -7.17
CA GLU A 64 27.05 -11.55 -8.36
C GLU A 64 26.21 -10.49 -9.06
N LYS A 65 26.85 -9.74 -9.95
CA LYS A 65 26.23 -8.71 -10.77
C LYS A 65 25.01 -9.27 -11.54
N PRO A 66 23.79 -8.76 -11.33
CA PRO A 66 22.65 -9.08 -12.18
C PRO A 66 22.80 -8.44 -13.56
N THR A 67 22.13 -9.02 -14.53
CA THR A 67 22.03 -8.51 -15.91
C THR A 67 20.60 -8.07 -16.21
N LYS A 68 20.40 -7.36 -17.32
CA LYS A 68 19.06 -6.97 -17.78
C LYS A 68 18.09 -8.16 -17.96
N GLU A 69 18.59 -9.36 -18.18
CA GLU A 69 17.80 -10.59 -18.33
C GLU A 69 17.16 -11.05 -17.00
N LEU A 70 17.75 -10.67 -15.87
CA LEU A 70 17.22 -10.97 -14.54
C LEU A 70 16.15 -9.96 -14.08
N GLY A 71 16.07 -8.82 -14.74
CA GLY A 71 15.06 -7.77 -14.45
C GLY A 71 15.31 -7.05 -13.13
N ASP A 72 14.22 -6.51 -12.57
CA ASP A 72 14.24 -5.77 -11.31
C ASP A 72 14.40 -6.71 -10.11
N ILE A 73 15.44 -6.46 -9.32
CA ILE A 73 15.78 -7.25 -8.12
C ILE A 73 15.19 -6.67 -6.82
N THR A 74 14.63 -5.48 -6.87
CA THR A 74 14.20 -4.76 -5.65
C THR A 74 13.01 -5.40 -4.96
N ALA A 75 12.19 -6.15 -5.69
CA ALA A 75 11.05 -6.91 -5.14
C ALA A 75 11.49 -8.19 -4.39
N ASP A 76 12.66 -8.72 -4.70
CA ASP A 76 13.15 -10.00 -4.16
C ASP A 76 13.94 -9.84 -2.85
N VAL A 77 14.10 -8.60 -2.39
CA VAL A 77 14.85 -8.31 -1.16
C VAL A 77 14.01 -8.65 0.06
N TRP A 78 14.61 -9.40 0.97
CA TRP A 78 13.98 -9.72 2.24
C TRP A 78 13.63 -8.45 3.02
N HIS A 79 12.38 -8.32 3.41
CA HIS A 79 11.85 -7.11 4.05
C HIS A 79 12.59 -6.67 5.33
N SER A 80 13.33 -7.56 5.98
CA SER A 80 14.08 -7.23 7.19
C SER A 80 15.52 -6.81 6.94
N VAL A 81 16.08 -7.04 5.74
CA VAL A 81 17.51 -6.86 5.49
C VAL A 81 17.99 -5.44 5.81
N PHE A 82 17.22 -4.43 5.47
CA PHE A 82 17.59 -3.03 5.71
C PHE A 82 17.72 -2.72 7.19
N LYS A 83 16.77 -3.19 7.99
CA LYS A 83 16.77 -2.99 9.44
C LYS A 83 17.78 -3.87 10.15
N ASP A 84 17.86 -5.14 9.77
CA ASP A 84 18.77 -6.11 10.38
C ASP A 84 20.22 -5.64 10.22
N LYS A 85 20.58 -5.08 9.05
CA LYS A 85 21.91 -4.51 8.79
C LYS A 85 22.21 -3.25 9.60
N ILE A 86 21.22 -2.41 9.88
CA ILE A 86 21.39 -1.26 10.77
C ILE A 86 21.60 -1.73 12.22
N ILE A 87 20.86 -2.75 12.65
CA ILE A 87 20.96 -3.29 14.03
C ILE A 87 22.31 -3.98 14.28
N ASP A 88 22.81 -4.74 13.31
CA ASP A 88 24.11 -5.43 13.44
C ASP A 88 25.32 -4.52 13.21
N GLY A 89 25.09 -3.24 12.86
CA GLY A 89 26.14 -2.24 12.63
C GLY A 89 26.82 -2.33 11.27
N SER A 90 26.36 -3.19 10.35
CA SER A 90 26.89 -3.31 8.99
C SER A 90 26.07 -2.51 7.93
N GLY A 91 24.93 -1.93 8.33
CA GLY A 91 24.14 -1.05 7.47
C GLY A 91 24.70 0.37 7.40
N PRO A 92 24.12 1.24 6.55
CA PRO A 92 22.96 0.97 5.70
C PRO A 92 23.22 0.04 4.52
N VAL A 93 22.15 -0.24 3.72
CA VAL A 93 22.22 -1.06 2.51
C VAL A 93 22.28 -0.16 1.29
N PHE A 94 23.11 -0.55 0.33
CA PHE A 94 23.36 0.23 -0.89
C PHE A 94 23.06 -0.58 -2.15
N MET A 95 22.52 0.06 -3.16
CA MET A 95 22.55 -0.43 -4.52
C MET A 95 23.94 -0.15 -5.10
N ASN A 96 24.63 -1.19 -5.46
CA ASN A 96 25.97 -1.15 -6.05
C ASN A 96 25.91 -1.58 -7.51
N CYS A 97 26.03 -0.62 -8.42
CA CYS A 97 26.10 -0.84 -9.86
C CYS A 97 27.51 -0.76 -10.41
N THR A 98 28.55 -0.61 -9.58
CA THR A 98 29.92 -0.30 -10.03
C THR A 98 30.51 -1.35 -10.95
N THR A 99 30.09 -2.60 -10.85
CA THR A 99 30.52 -3.72 -11.71
C THR A 99 29.54 -4.03 -12.84
N THR A 100 28.43 -3.29 -12.95
CA THR A 100 27.42 -3.49 -14.01
C THR A 100 27.98 -3.02 -15.35
N SER A 101 27.70 -3.74 -16.44
CA SER A 101 28.17 -3.36 -17.78
C SER A 101 27.47 -2.07 -18.24
N GLN A 102 28.11 -1.32 -19.15
CA GLN A 102 27.48 -0.13 -19.71
C GLN A 102 26.16 -0.46 -20.42
N ASP A 103 26.10 -1.57 -21.14
CA ASP A 103 24.89 -2.02 -21.84
C ASP A 103 23.72 -2.32 -20.88
N ASP A 104 24.00 -2.89 -19.72
CA ASP A 104 22.99 -3.12 -18.69
C ASP A 104 22.58 -1.81 -17.99
N LEU A 105 23.51 -0.87 -17.78
CA LEU A 105 23.18 0.45 -17.25
C LEU A 105 22.35 1.28 -18.23
N ASP A 106 22.69 1.25 -19.51
CA ASP A 106 21.92 1.93 -20.55
C ASP A 106 20.48 1.38 -20.62
N TYR A 107 20.35 0.05 -20.53
CA TYR A 107 19.04 -0.58 -20.43
C TYR A 107 18.29 -0.16 -19.16
N MET A 108 18.95 -0.12 -18.02
CA MET A 108 18.34 0.33 -16.74
C MET A 108 17.84 1.78 -16.84
N MET A 109 18.65 2.69 -17.39
CA MET A 109 18.26 4.08 -17.57
C MET A 109 17.09 4.23 -18.55
N TRP A 110 17.08 3.46 -19.63
CA TRP A 110 15.95 3.40 -20.55
C TRP A 110 14.68 2.85 -19.87
N ALA A 111 14.81 1.78 -19.07
CA ALA A 111 13.69 1.19 -18.34
C ALA A 111 13.09 2.18 -17.33
N LEU A 112 13.93 2.85 -16.53
CA LEU A 112 13.50 3.89 -15.60
C LEU A 112 12.70 5.00 -16.32
N ALA A 113 13.16 5.44 -17.48
CA ALA A 113 12.44 6.44 -18.28
C ALA A 113 11.09 5.92 -18.81
N CYS A 114 11.03 4.66 -19.26
CA CYS A 114 9.79 4.01 -19.73
C CYS A 114 8.78 3.78 -18.58
N GLU A 115 9.26 3.53 -17.38
CA GLU A 115 8.44 3.35 -16.18
C GLU A 115 7.90 4.68 -15.62
N GLY A 116 8.39 5.83 -16.15
CA GLY A 116 7.97 7.16 -15.72
C GLY A 116 8.83 7.74 -14.58
N ASP A 117 9.94 7.08 -14.23
CA ASP A 117 10.83 7.43 -13.13
C ASP A 117 11.93 8.43 -13.55
N THR A 118 11.59 9.35 -14.44
CA THR A 118 12.53 10.38 -14.92
C THR A 118 13.05 11.28 -13.80
N SER A 119 12.27 11.42 -12.72
CA SER A 119 12.71 12.19 -11.54
C SER A 119 13.92 11.57 -10.83
N ILE A 120 14.07 10.24 -10.85
CA ILE A 120 15.27 9.55 -10.34
C ILE A 120 16.48 9.87 -11.23
N ILE A 121 16.30 9.83 -12.55
CA ILE A 121 17.35 10.16 -13.53
C ILE A 121 17.81 11.59 -13.31
N ASP A 122 16.87 12.54 -13.26
CA ASP A 122 17.14 13.95 -12.97
C ASP A 122 17.86 14.15 -11.63
N ALA A 123 17.48 13.39 -10.60
CA ALA A 123 18.11 13.47 -9.29
C ALA A 123 19.55 12.96 -9.31
N MET A 124 19.83 11.87 -10.02
CA MET A 124 21.18 11.35 -10.20
C MET A 124 22.05 12.35 -10.96
N GLU A 125 21.56 12.93 -12.04
CA GLU A 125 22.28 13.96 -12.82
C GLU A 125 22.59 15.20 -11.98
N LYS A 126 21.59 15.77 -11.28
CA LYS A 126 21.75 16.95 -10.42
C LYS A 126 22.76 16.73 -9.28
N GLN A 127 22.83 15.51 -8.75
CA GLN A 127 23.76 15.14 -7.68
C GLN A 127 25.14 14.70 -8.22
N GLY A 128 25.30 14.58 -9.53
CA GLY A 128 26.54 14.14 -10.18
C GLY A 128 26.90 12.68 -9.90
N ILE A 129 25.88 11.83 -9.66
CA ILE A 129 26.07 10.43 -9.34
C ILE A 129 26.57 9.67 -10.58
N ASN A 130 27.68 8.96 -10.42
CA ASN A 130 28.24 8.06 -11.42
C ASN A 130 28.12 6.61 -10.97
N LEU A 131 27.22 5.85 -11.55
CA LEU A 131 26.91 4.48 -11.16
C LEU A 131 28.10 3.48 -11.28
N HIS A 132 29.14 3.82 -12.05
CA HIS A 132 30.38 3.03 -12.08
C HIS A 132 31.31 3.30 -10.89
N LYS A 133 31.02 4.33 -10.07
CA LYS A 133 31.90 4.75 -8.96
C LYS A 133 31.14 4.89 -7.65
N ASP A 134 29.89 5.32 -7.73
CA ASP A 134 29.07 5.67 -6.58
C ASP A 134 28.07 4.56 -6.29
N ILE A 135 27.82 4.35 -5.00
CA ILE A 135 26.78 3.46 -4.50
C ILE A 135 25.65 4.31 -3.95
N ILE A 136 24.41 3.85 -4.10
CA ILE A 136 23.21 4.60 -3.70
C ILE A 136 22.61 3.94 -2.47
N GLU A 137 22.43 4.68 -1.38
CA GLU A 137 21.73 4.16 -0.21
C GLU A 137 20.28 3.84 -0.56
N PHE A 138 19.87 2.59 -0.30
CA PHE A 138 18.54 2.09 -0.50
C PHE A 138 17.81 1.91 0.84
N THR A 139 16.51 1.98 0.78
CA THR A 139 15.62 1.67 1.89
C THR A 139 14.43 0.86 1.39
N GLN A 140 13.66 0.35 2.32
CA GLN A 140 12.46 -0.40 2.01
C GLN A 140 11.23 0.49 2.14
N TYR A 141 10.33 0.38 1.18
CA TYR A 141 9.04 1.06 1.13
C TYR A 141 7.90 0.04 1.17
N GLU A 142 6.78 0.43 1.72
CA GLU A 142 5.50 -0.25 1.54
C GLU A 142 4.68 0.56 0.52
N PRO A 143 4.83 0.26 -0.80
CA PRO A 143 4.35 1.16 -1.83
C PRO A 143 2.84 1.20 -1.95
N MET A 144 2.16 0.08 -1.75
CA MET A 144 0.73 0.01 -2.03
C MET A 144 0.07 -1.25 -1.46
N LEU A 145 -1.26 -1.29 -1.55
CA LEU A 145 -2.10 -2.41 -1.16
C LEU A 145 -2.31 -3.43 -2.30
N ILE A 146 -1.25 -3.77 -3.06
CA ILE A 146 -1.35 -4.81 -4.10
C ILE A 146 -1.62 -6.17 -3.45
N GLY A 147 -2.57 -6.92 -4.02
CA GLY A 147 -2.95 -8.24 -3.50
C GLY A 147 -3.67 -8.19 -2.16
N ARG A 148 -4.16 -7.03 -1.76
CA ARG A 148 -5.02 -6.81 -0.59
C ARG A 148 -6.12 -5.83 -0.94
N GLY A 149 -7.32 -6.10 -0.52
CA GLY A 149 -8.47 -5.23 -0.79
C GLY A 149 -9.75 -6.01 -0.97
N ILE A 150 -10.58 -5.54 -1.88
CA ILE A 150 -11.92 -6.06 -2.12
C ILE A 150 -11.85 -7.50 -2.64
N GLN A 151 -12.64 -8.39 -2.04
CA GLN A 151 -12.83 -9.74 -2.55
C GLN A 151 -13.82 -9.73 -3.69
N ILE A 152 -13.46 -10.42 -4.77
CA ILE A 152 -14.29 -10.60 -5.96
C ILE A 152 -14.36 -12.07 -6.38
N ASP A 153 -15.35 -12.42 -7.16
CA ASP A 153 -15.46 -13.69 -7.88
C ASP A 153 -14.83 -13.62 -9.28
N GLU A 154 -14.98 -14.67 -10.07
CA GLU A 154 -14.51 -14.77 -11.44
C GLU A 154 -15.22 -13.81 -12.43
N HIS A 155 -16.33 -13.23 -12.02
CA HIS A 155 -17.10 -12.21 -12.76
C HIS A 155 -16.78 -10.79 -12.26
N ALA A 156 -15.75 -10.63 -11.43
CA ALA A 156 -15.35 -9.40 -10.76
C ALA A 156 -16.46 -8.81 -9.85
N ALA A 157 -17.46 -9.60 -9.48
CA ALA A 157 -18.52 -9.20 -8.58
C ALA A 157 -18.09 -9.36 -7.13
N THR A 158 -18.53 -8.44 -6.26
CA THR A 158 -18.34 -8.53 -4.81
C THR A 158 -19.53 -9.25 -4.16
N ASN A 159 -19.46 -9.47 -2.85
CA ASN A 159 -20.62 -9.93 -2.07
C ASN A 159 -21.78 -8.90 -2.02
N ILE A 160 -21.59 -7.69 -2.51
CA ILE A 160 -22.64 -6.65 -2.60
C ILE A 160 -23.21 -6.63 -4.02
N THR A 161 -24.48 -6.95 -4.15
CA THR A 161 -25.17 -6.97 -5.45
C THR A 161 -25.03 -5.65 -6.20
N GLY A 162 -24.56 -5.71 -7.45
CA GLY A 162 -24.35 -4.55 -8.30
C GLY A 162 -23.03 -3.79 -8.05
N LEU A 163 -22.17 -4.29 -7.14
CA LEU A 163 -20.84 -3.75 -6.92
C LEU A 163 -19.78 -4.69 -7.52
N TYR A 164 -18.97 -4.13 -8.40
CA TYR A 164 -17.85 -4.80 -9.06
C TYR A 164 -16.56 -4.10 -8.72
N ALA A 165 -15.43 -4.82 -8.75
CA ALA A 165 -14.12 -4.24 -8.48
C ALA A 165 -13.04 -4.86 -9.37
N ALA A 166 -12.00 -4.05 -9.68
CA ALA A 166 -10.85 -4.48 -10.47
C ALA A 166 -9.61 -3.62 -10.12
N GLY A 167 -8.46 -4.04 -10.62
CA GLY A 167 -7.19 -3.33 -10.44
C GLY A 167 -6.64 -3.45 -9.01
N ASP A 168 -5.87 -2.47 -8.58
CA ASP A 168 -5.15 -2.50 -7.30
C ASP A 168 -6.05 -2.50 -6.06
N SER A 169 -7.34 -2.27 -6.23
CA SER A 169 -8.32 -2.33 -5.14
C SER A 169 -8.79 -3.73 -4.76
N ILE A 170 -8.46 -4.77 -5.57
CA ILE A 170 -8.86 -6.15 -5.31
C ILE A 170 -7.78 -6.93 -4.54
N GLY A 171 -8.20 -7.93 -3.75
CA GLY A 171 -7.30 -8.65 -2.84
C GLY A 171 -7.07 -10.13 -3.15
N ASN A 172 -7.79 -10.73 -4.08
CA ASN A 172 -7.76 -12.18 -4.33
C ASN A 172 -7.47 -12.58 -5.78
N PHE A 173 -7.29 -11.61 -6.67
CA PHE A 173 -6.86 -11.83 -8.05
C PHE A 173 -5.62 -10.98 -8.35
N ARG A 174 -5.01 -11.23 -9.50
CA ARG A 174 -3.89 -10.44 -9.97
C ARG A 174 -4.32 -8.99 -10.23
N SER A 175 -3.60 -8.05 -9.64
CA SER A 175 -3.93 -6.62 -9.63
C SER A 175 -2.93 -5.72 -10.35
N ASP A 176 -1.84 -6.28 -10.90
CA ASP A 176 -0.90 -5.50 -11.73
C ASP A 176 -1.58 -4.99 -13.02
N MET A 177 -0.84 -4.27 -13.85
CA MET A 177 -1.35 -3.67 -15.08
C MET A 177 -2.12 -4.68 -15.95
N ALA A 178 -1.58 -5.89 -16.15
CA ALA A 178 -2.24 -6.94 -16.92
C ALA A 178 -3.51 -7.44 -16.21
N GLY A 179 -3.42 -7.69 -14.91
CA GLY A 179 -4.55 -8.10 -14.09
C GLY A 179 -5.64 -7.03 -14.04
N ALA A 180 -5.26 -5.76 -13.92
CA ALA A 180 -6.19 -4.64 -13.92
C ALA A 180 -6.95 -4.53 -15.26
N ALA A 181 -6.26 -4.71 -16.39
CA ALA A 181 -6.88 -4.69 -17.72
C ALA A 181 -7.89 -5.83 -17.91
N VAL A 182 -7.50 -7.07 -17.54
CA VAL A 182 -8.37 -8.24 -17.66
C VAL A 182 -9.58 -8.13 -16.73
N MET A 183 -9.36 -7.90 -15.45
CA MET A 183 -10.45 -7.84 -14.48
C MET A 183 -11.32 -6.60 -14.68
N GLY A 184 -10.75 -5.49 -15.16
CA GLY A 184 -11.51 -4.28 -15.54
C GLY A 184 -12.47 -4.54 -16.69
N ARG A 185 -12.04 -5.30 -17.70
CA ARG A 185 -12.91 -5.75 -18.79
C ARG A 185 -14.05 -6.64 -18.27
N ILE A 186 -13.71 -7.66 -17.48
CA ILE A 186 -14.70 -8.60 -16.90
C ILE A 186 -15.71 -7.82 -16.05
N ALA A 187 -15.25 -6.92 -15.19
CA ALA A 187 -16.11 -6.09 -14.36
C ALA A 187 -17.06 -5.22 -15.18
N GLY A 188 -16.55 -4.62 -16.26
CA GLY A 188 -17.35 -3.81 -17.19
C GLY A 188 -18.43 -4.61 -17.92
N GLU A 189 -18.07 -5.80 -18.45
CA GLU A 189 -19.02 -6.70 -19.11
C GLU A 189 -20.09 -7.20 -18.14
N SER A 190 -19.70 -7.61 -16.94
CA SER A 190 -20.63 -8.08 -15.89
C SER A 190 -21.56 -6.97 -15.40
N ALA A 191 -21.05 -5.77 -15.18
CA ALA A 191 -21.85 -4.62 -14.77
C ALA A 191 -22.83 -4.21 -15.88
N ALA A 192 -22.41 -4.22 -17.15
CA ALA A 192 -23.27 -3.91 -18.29
C ALA A 192 -24.42 -4.92 -18.43
N GLU A 193 -24.15 -6.21 -18.18
CA GLU A 193 -25.21 -7.24 -18.19
C GLU A 193 -26.18 -7.05 -17.02
N TYR A 194 -25.68 -6.74 -15.84
CA TYR A 194 -26.48 -6.49 -14.65
C TYR A 194 -27.45 -5.33 -14.84
N VAL A 195 -27.01 -4.20 -15.39
CA VAL A 195 -27.87 -3.01 -15.53
C VAL A 195 -28.96 -3.16 -16.60
N LYS A 196 -28.85 -4.08 -17.55
CA LYS A 196 -29.90 -4.34 -18.54
C LYS A 196 -31.25 -4.72 -17.90
N ASN A 197 -31.18 -5.31 -16.71
CA ASN A 197 -32.33 -5.79 -15.98
C ASN A 197 -32.82 -4.82 -14.90
N ILE A 198 -32.21 -3.62 -14.81
CA ILE A 198 -32.57 -2.60 -13.82
C ILE A 198 -33.38 -1.49 -14.52
N ASN A 199 -34.64 -1.34 -14.13
CA ASN A 199 -35.52 -0.34 -14.69
C ASN A 199 -35.83 0.82 -13.72
N ASN A 200 -35.10 0.95 -12.60
CA ASN A 200 -35.38 1.93 -11.58
C ASN A 200 -34.43 3.12 -11.67
N GLU A 201 -34.97 4.31 -11.89
CA GLU A 201 -34.25 5.55 -11.62
C GLU A 201 -34.17 5.78 -10.11
N ILE A 202 -32.97 5.93 -9.57
CA ILE A 202 -32.74 6.20 -8.15
C ILE A 202 -32.24 7.64 -8.02
N ASP A 203 -33.00 8.49 -7.35
CA ASP A 203 -32.47 9.78 -6.94
C ASP A 203 -31.52 9.59 -5.74
N ILE A 204 -30.21 9.57 -6.05
CA ILE A 204 -29.17 9.37 -5.05
C ILE A 204 -29.11 10.49 -4.00
N PHE A 205 -29.54 11.70 -4.34
CA PHE A 205 -29.45 12.86 -3.45
C PHE A 205 -30.49 12.82 -2.30
N VAL A 206 -31.52 12.03 -2.43
CA VAL A 206 -32.50 11.83 -1.32
C VAL A 206 -32.00 10.77 -0.32
N HIS A 207 -31.00 9.96 -0.68
CA HIS A 207 -30.53 8.89 0.19
C HIS A 207 -29.90 9.45 1.49
N PRO A 208 -30.32 8.95 2.68
CA PRO A 208 -29.85 9.49 3.97
C PRO A 208 -28.32 9.50 4.11
N MET A 209 -27.62 8.47 3.61
CA MET A 209 -26.16 8.37 3.64
C MET A 209 -25.50 9.46 2.80
N VAL A 210 -26.02 9.75 1.61
CA VAL A 210 -25.51 10.83 0.76
C VAL A 210 -25.64 12.17 1.46
N ARG A 211 -26.80 12.45 2.04
CA ARG A 211 -27.03 13.67 2.83
C ARG A 211 -26.11 13.76 4.06
N GLN A 212 -25.81 12.65 4.69
CA GLN A 212 -24.84 12.62 5.79
C GLN A 212 -23.42 12.96 5.32
N CYS A 213 -22.97 12.39 4.20
CA CYS A 213 -21.69 12.73 3.59
C CYS A 213 -21.63 14.22 3.23
N MET A 214 -22.65 14.76 2.59
CA MET A 214 -22.71 16.18 2.23
C MET A 214 -22.58 17.08 3.47
N ARG A 215 -23.34 16.81 4.53
CA ARG A 215 -23.22 17.58 5.79
C ARG A 215 -21.80 17.50 6.39
N PHE A 216 -21.16 16.37 6.28
CA PHE A 216 -19.77 16.22 6.74
C PHE A 216 -18.82 17.07 5.90
N TYR A 217 -18.98 17.07 4.56
CA TYR A 217 -18.17 17.88 3.65
C TYR A 217 -18.37 19.39 3.92
N ASP A 218 -19.60 19.82 4.06
CA ASP A 218 -19.93 21.20 4.40
C ASP A 218 -19.26 21.61 5.74
N ALA A 219 -19.33 20.77 6.76
CA ALA A 219 -18.69 21.03 8.04
C ALA A 219 -17.17 21.20 7.96
N LEU A 220 -16.47 20.46 7.07
CA LEU A 220 -15.05 20.64 6.83
C LEU A 220 -14.73 21.96 6.10
N MET A 221 -15.61 22.38 5.18
CA MET A 221 -15.45 23.61 4.37
C MET A 221 -15.83 24.88 5.14
N GLU A 222 -16.82 24.81 6.00
CA GLU A 222 -17.28 25.96 6.78
C GLU A 222 -16.36 26.32 7.94
N ARG A 223 -15.51 25.39 8.38
CA ARG A 223 -14.60 25.57 9.51
C ARG A 223 -13.54 26.62 9.20
N LYS A 224 -13.42 27.63 10.09
CA LYS A 224 -12.52 28.78 9.88
C LYS A 224 -11.14 28.60 10.53
N LYS A 225 -11.01 27.68 11.50
CA LYS A 225 -9.76 27.36 12.20
C LYS A 225 -9.71 25.85 12.44
N GLY A 226 -8.53 25.27 12.28
CA GLY A 226 -8.35 23.84 12.49
C GLY A 226 -7.05 23.33 11.92
N SER A 227 -6.89 22.02 11.93
CA SER A 227 -5.74 21.34 11.35
C SER A 227 -5.90 21.15 9.84
N SER A 228 -4.78 21.06 9.16
CA SER A 228 -4.73 20.75 7.73
C SER A 228 -4.81 19.23 7.47
N TRP A 229 -5.13 18.85 6.24
CA TRP A 229 -5.04 17.46 5.81
C TRP A 229 -3.59 16.92 5.84
N GLN A 230 -2.60 17.79 5.65
CA GLN A 230 -1.17 17.41 5.72
C GLN A 230 -0.79 16.97 7.13
N GLU A 231 -1.21 17.73 8.15
CA GLU A 231 -0.98 17.37 9.55
C GLU A 231 -1.66 16.04 9.91
N LEU A 232 -2.89 15.83 9.43
CA LEU A 232 -3.59 14.56 9.60
C LEU A 232 -2.83 13.41 8.93
N ASN A 233 -2.41 13.59 7.69
CA ASN A 233 -1.69 12.56 6.93
C ASN A 233 -0.35 12.23 7.57
N MET A 234 0.39 13.23 8.06
CA MET A 234 1.64 13.02 8.80
C MET A 234 1.42 12.18 10.06
N ALA A 235 0.39 12.47 10.84
CA ALA A 235 0.06 11.70 12.04
C ALA A 235 -0.32 10.24 11.71
N ILE A 236 -1.07 10.02 10.61
CA ILE A 236 -1.39 8.67 10.13
C ILE A 236 -0.11 7.91 9.77
N GLN A 237 0.78 8.53 8.99
CA GLN A 237 2.04 7.92 8.58
C GLN A 237 2.84 7.48 9.79
N GLN A 238 3.04 8.36 10.76
CA GLN A 238 3.78 8.06 11.98
C GLN A 238 3.16 6.90 12.76
N ILE A 239 1.85 6.91 12.99
CA ILE A 239 1.17 5.81 13.69
C ILE A 239 1.36 4.49 12.93
N MET A 240 1.21 4.49 11.61
CA MET A 240 1.35 3.27 10.84
C MET A 240 2.79 2.75 10.82
N ASP A 241 3.79 3.60 10.67
CA ASP A 241 5.19 3.22 10.70
C ASP A 241 5.60 2.63 12.06
N ASP A 242 5.20 3.27 13.15
CA ASP A 242 5.59 2.85 14.49
C ASP A 242 4.85 1.59 14.98
N TYR A 243 3.58 1.42 14.61
CA TYR A 243 2.72 0.39 15.19
C TYR A 243 2.32 -0.75 14.24
N ALA A 244 2.37 -0.55 12.93
CA ALA A 244 1.91 -1.57 11.96
C ALA A 244 2.77 -1.68 10.69
N GLY A 245 3.81 -0.85 10.56
CA GLY A 245 4.66 -0.80 9.39
C GLY A 245 5.56 -2.02 9.23
N ILE A 246 6.21 -2.10 8.07
CA ILE A 246 7.10 -3.20 7.71
C ILE A 246 8.47 -3.13 8.39
N ASN A 247 8.88 -1.93 8.80
CA ASN A 247 10.18 -1.68 9.40
C ASN A 247 10.30 -2.24 10.83
N ASN A 248 9.17 -2.55 11.47
CA ASN A 248 9.12 -3.13 12.81
C ASN A 248 8.33 -4.42 12.79
N ALA A 249 8.79 -5.44 13.51
CA ALA A 249 7.96 -6.61 13.74
C ALA A 249 6.71 -6.21 14.54
N ARG A 250 5.56 -6.57 14.03
CA ARG A 250 4.26 -6.32 14.67
C ARG A 250 4.12 -7.16 15.94
N SER A 251 3.37 -6.67 16.90
CA SER A 251 2.95 -7.44 18.08
C SER A 251 1.52 -7.08 18.45
N GLU A 252 0.89 -7.89 19.29
CA GLU A 252 -0.46 -7.64 19.79
C GLU A 252 -0.56 -6.26 20.46
N ASN A 253 0.44 -5.91 21.28
CA ASN A 253 0.49 -4.62 21.96
C ASN A 253 0.63 -3.45 20.97
N LEU A 254 1.54 -3.55 19.99
CA LEU A 254 1.73 -2.50 19.00
C LEU A 254 0.48 -2.32 18.14
N LEU A 255 -0.07 -3.40 17.58
CA LEU A 255 -1.25 -3.34 16.73
C LEU A 255 -2.49 -2.80 17.47
N SER A 256 -2.72 -3.25 18.71
CA SER A 256 -3.82 -2.77 19.55
C SER A 256 -3.68 -1.29 19.88
N THR A 257 -2.45 -0.84 20.16
CA THR A 257 -2.14 0.58 20.41
C THR A 257 -2.33 1.41 19.14
N GLY A 258 -1.89 0.91 17.98
CA GLY A 258 -2.11 1.55 16.67
C GLY A 258 -3.60 1.74 16.37
N ILE A 259 -4.43 0.72 16.58
CA ILE A 259 -5.90 0.82 16.44
C ILE A 259 -6.48 1.90 17.35
N LYS A 260 -6.03 1.95 18.61
CA LYS A 260 -6.48 2.96 19.58
C LYS A 260 -6.11 4.37 19.11
N TYR A 261 -4.89 4.58 18.66
CA TYR A 261 -4.43 5.89 18.18
C TYR A 261 -5.13 6.32 16.90
N LEU A 262 -5.28 5.43 15.90
CA LEU A 262 -6.03 5.73 14.68
C LEU A 262 -7.50 6.07 14.98
N THR A 263 -8.10 5.37 15.95
CA THR A 263 -9.48 5.65 16.38
C THR A 263 -9.61 7.01 17.07
N GLY A 264 -8.64 7.36 17.93
CA GLY A 264 -8.58 8.68 18.58
C GLY A 264 -8.32 9.81 17.59
N LEU A 265 -7.36 9.58 16.66
CA LEU A 265 -7.02 10.54 15.62
C LEU A 265 -8.22 10.81 14.68
N LYS A 266 -8.99 9.77 14.31
CA LYS A 266 -10.22 9.95 13.54
C LYS A 266 -11.20 10.89 14.22
N LYS A 267 -11.49 10.65 15.52
CA LYS A 267 -12.40 11.51 16.30
C LYS A 267 -11.90 12.95 16.37
N LEU A 268 -10.60 13.16 16.58
CA LEU A 268 -10.01 14.48 16.58
C LEU A 268 -10.12 15.15 15.23
N ALA A 269 -9.76 14.44 14.16
CA ALA A 269 -9.80 14.94 12.78
C ALA A 269 -11.21 15.36 12.35
N GLU A 270 -12.24 14.59 12.69
CA GLU A 270 -13.65 14.94 12.43
C GLU A 270 -14.06 16.28 13.06
N GLN A 271 -13.40 16.67 14.17
CA GLN A 271 -13.67 17.92 14.88
C GLN A 271 -12.76 19.07 14.46
N THR A 272 -11.56 18.80 13.94
CA THR A 272 -10.52 19.83 13.79
C THR A 272 -10.10 20.06 12.34
N VAL A 273 -10.18 19.08 11.43
CA VAL A 273 -9.75 19.28 10.05
C VAL A 273 -10.59 20.33 9.35
N MET A 274 -9.93 21.27 8.68
CA MET A 274 -10.58 22.31 7.88
C MET A 274 -10.08 22.29 6.45
N CYS A 275 -10.95 22.70 5.53
CA CYS A 275 -10.65 22.79 4.10
C CYS A 275 -11.03 24.17 3.57
N LYS A 276 -10.13 24.80 2.80
CA LYS A 276 -10.35 26.14 2.23
C LYS A 276 -10.97 26.08 0.83
N ASP A 277 -10.80 24.97 0.16
CA ASP A 277 -11.22 24.74 -1.21
C ASP A 277 -11.49 23.26 -1.47
N SER A 278 -12.05 22.94 -2.64
CA SER A 278 -12.40 21.57 -3.05
C SER A 278 -11.19 20.64 -3.16
N HIS A 279 -10.00 21.16 -3.48
CA HIS A 279 -8.79 20.35 -3.53
C HIS A 279 -8.39 19.89 -2.12
N GLN A 280 -8.39 20.81 -1.15
CA GLN A 280 -8.13 20.47 0.25
C GLN A 280 -9.19 19.52 0.81
N LEU A 281 -10.46 19.69 0.43
CA LEU A 281 -11.52 18.77 0.80
C LEU A 281 -11.23 17.35 0.26
N MET A 282 -10.89 17.22 -1.02
CA MET A 282 -10.52 15.93 -1.61
C MET A 282 -9.38 15.27 -0.83
N ARG A 283 -8.30 16.01 -0.55
CA ARG A 283 -7.16 15.49 0.22
C ARG A 283 -7.50 15.12 1.66
N ALA A 284 -8.37 15.87 2.29
CA ALA A 284 -8.86 15.53 3.62
C ALA A 284 -9.67 14.23 3.61
N LEU A 285 -10.56 14.05 2.63
CA LEU A 285 -11.34 12.82 2.47
C LEU A 285 -10.46 11.61 2.22
N GLU A 286 -9.43 11.74 1.36
CA GLU A 286 -8.40 10.71 1.18
C GLU A 286 -7.71 10.35 2.51
N SER A 287 -7.40 11.34 3.35
CA SER A 287 -6.80 11.10 4.67
C SER A 287 -7.76 10.38 5.62
N PHE A 288 -9.05 10.66 5.58
CA PHE A 288 -10.06 9.90 6.33
C PHE A 288 -10.19 8.45 5.83
N ASP A 289 -10.04 8.22 4.53
CA ASP A 289 -9.99 6.86 3.97
C ASP A 289 -8.72 6.11 4.40
N LEU A 290 -7.56 6.77 4.42
CA LEU A 290 -6.32 6.20 4.94
C LEU A 290 -6.43 5.83 6.43
N LEU A 291 -7.09 6.63 7.26
CA LEU A 291 -7.37 6.29 8.66
C LEU A 291 -8.18 4.99 8.78
N LEU A 292 -9.20 4.85 7.95
CA LEU A 292 -10.02 3.64 7.93
C LEU A 292 -9.20 2.43 7.45
N VAL A 293 -8.52 2.54 6.31
CA VAL A 293 -7.69 1.46 5.75
C VAL A 293 -6.58 1.06 6.72
N GLY A 294 -5.88 2.01 7.34
CA GLY A 294 -4.87 1.74 8.35
C GLY A 294 -5.41 0.95 9.54
N LYS A 295 -6.61 1.31 10.01
CA LYS A 295 -7.28 0.55 11.07
C LYS A 295 -7.62 -0.87 10.64
N LEU A 296 -8.08 -1.09 9.40
CA LEU A 296 -8.39 -2.41 8.86
C LEU A 296 -7.13 -3.27 8.73
N VAL A 297 -6.02 -2.69 8.28
CA VAL A 297 -4.70 -3.35 8.25
C VAL A 297 -4.29 -3.81 9.64
N CYS A 298 -4.35 -2.94 10.64
CA CYS A 298 -4.03 -3.31 12.03
C CYS A 298 -4.95 -4.40 12.56
N THR A 299 -6.27 -4.34 12.25
CA THR A 299 -7.26 -5.31 12.71
C THR A 299 -7.01 -6.70 12.11
N ALA A 300 -6.77 -6.79 10.81
CA ALA A 300 -6.43 -8.05 10.15
C ALA A 300 -5.07 -8.59 10.63
N ALA A 301 -4.08 -7.72 10.81
CA ALA A 301 -2.76 -8.09 11.31
C ALA A 301 -2.80 -8.62 12.77
N LEU A 302 -3.72 -8.09 13.59
CA LEU A 302 -3.94 -8.55 14.96
C LEU A 302 -4.54 -9.97 14.98
N GLU A 303 -5.46 -10.27 14.05
CA GLU A 303 -6.10 -11.56 13.91
C GLU A 303 -5.11 -12.65 13.44
N ARG A 304 -4.13 -12.33 12.56
CA ARG A 304 -3.15 -13.31 12.09
C ARG A 304 -2.04 -13.52 13.13
N LYS A 305 -2.16 -14.58 13.90
CA LYS A 305 -1.23 -14.97 14.98
C LYS A 305 -0.14 -15.92 14.47
N GLU A 306 0.62 -15.45 13.48
CA GLU A 306 1.78 -16.13 12.88
C GLU A 306 2.67 -15.11 12.18
N THR A 307 3.88 -15.53 11.80
CA THR A 307 4.74 -14.82 10.83
C THR A 307 4.64 -15.50 9.48
N ARG A 308 4.25 -14.77 8.43
CA ARG A 308 4.10 -15.30 7.06
C ARG A 308 4.41 -14.22 6.03
N GLY A 309 5.36 -14.52 5.13
CA GLY A 309 5.82 -13.56 4.12
C GLY A 309 6.22 -12.24 4.79
N ASN A 310 5.71 -11.13 4.30
CA ASN A 310 6.00 -9.81 4.86
C ASN A 310 5.17 -9.46 6.12
N HIS A 311 4.21 -10.27 6.52
CA HIS A 311 3.54 -10.13 7.81
C HIS A 311 4.39 -10.75 8.92
N ARG A 312 5.13 -9.93 9.66
CA ARG A 312 6.02 -10.36 10.75
C ARG A 312 5.46 -10.02 12.11
N ARG A 313 5.48 -11.01 12.99
CA ARG A 313 5.05 -10.89 14.38
C ARG A 313 6.22 -11.23 15.31
N SER A 314 6.54 -10.34 16.26
CA SER A 314 7.54 -10.62 17.28
C SER A 314 7.02 -11.56 18.38
N ASP A 315 5.71 -11.59 18.57
CA ASP A 315 5.02 -12.45 19.54
C ASP A 315 4.56 -13.80 18.96
N TYR A 316 4.60 -13.98 17.63
CA TYR A 316 4.29 -15.21 16.91
C TYR A 316 5.30 -15.41 15.76
N THR A 317 6.50 -15.86 16.10
CA THR A 317 7.65 -15.94 15.16
C THR A 317 7.61 -17.12 14.19
N PHE A 318 6.68 -18.04 14.35
CA PHE A 318 6.51 -19.24 13.53
C PHE A 318 5.48 -19.04 12.41
N THR A 319 5.62 -19.78 11.32
CA THR A 319 4.60 -19.92 10.29
C THR A 319 3.70 -21.13 10.63
N ASN A 320 2.39 -20.89 10.75
CA ASN A 320 1.44 -21.96 11.09
C ASN A 320 1.01 -22.72 9.81
N PRO A 321 1.37 -23.99 9.64
CA PRO A 321 1.01 -24.74 8.44
C PRO A 321 -0.50 -24.96 8.29
N LEU A 322 -1.28 -24.92 9.37
CA LEU A 322 -2.74 -25.04 9.32
C LEU A 322 -3.43 -23.83 8.68
N LEU A 323 -2.69 -22.73 8.45
CA LEU A 323 -3.17 -21.51 7.81
C LEU A 323 -2.68 -21.34 6.36
N ASN A 324 -2.00 -22.34 5.78
CA ASN A 324 -1.48 -22.27 4.41
C ASN A 324 -2.57 -21.99 3.36
N ASP A 325 -3.72 -22.66 3.52
CA ASP A 325 -4.85 -22.57 2.59
C ASP A 325 -5.97 -21.67 3.10
N LYS A 326 -5.62 -20.72 3.99
CA LYS A 326 -6.58 -19.78 4.56
C LYS A 326 -6.15 -18.33 4.37
N PHE A 327 -7.16 -17.49 4.25
CA PHE A 327 -6.99 -16.03 4.29
C PHE A 327 -7.98 -15.41 5.27
N ILE A 328 -7.66 -14.18 5.69
CA ILE A 328 -8.53 -13.39 6.56
C ILE A 328 -9.44 -12.55 5.68
N VAL A 329 -10.73 -12.62 5.97
CA VAL A 329 -11.74 -11.71 5.45
C VAL A 329 -12.06 -10.69 6.54
N VAL A 330 -12.07 -9.42 6.17
CA VAL A 330 -12.50 -8.31 7.02
C VAL A 330 -13.78 -7.72 6.44
N GLN A 331 -14.82 -7.59 7.24
CA GLN A 331 -16.11 -7.05 6.80
C GLN A 331 -16.66 -6.05 7.82
N ASN A 332 -17.40 -5.06 7.33
CA ASN A 332 -18.15 -4.15 8.16
C ASN A 332 -19.48 -4.80 8.58
N VAL A 333 -19.59 -5.14 9.84
CA VAL A 333 -20.85 -5.64 10.43
C VAL A 333 -21.29 -4.62 11.47
N GLU A 334 -22.39 -3.94 11.23
CA GLU A 334 -22.98 -2.93 12.12
C GLU A 334 -21.96 -1.86 12.61
N GLY A 335 -21.11 -1.39 11.70
CA GLY A 335 -20.09 -0.37 12.00
C GLY A 335 -18.82 -0.91 12.66
N ARG A 336 -18.68 -2.22 12.82
CA ARG A 336 -17.50 -2.88 13.41
C ARG A 336 -16.75 -3.68 12.37
N ALA A 337 -15.45 -3.65 12.43
CA ALA A 337 -14.59 -4.54 11.64
C ALA A 337 -14.61 -5.93 12.27
N VAL A 338 -15.17 -6.89 11.55
CA VAL A 338 -15.20 -8.30 11.96
C VAL A 338 -14.27 -9.07 11.04
N CYS A 339 -13.38 -9.86 11.65
CA CYS A 339 -12.47 -10.75 10.92
C CYS A 339 -12.99 -12.20 11.02
N HIS A 340 -12.89 -12.92 9.92
CA HIS A 340 -13.09 -14.36 9.90
C HIS A 340 -12.15 -15.06 8.93
N TRP A 341 -11.87 -16.33 9.17
CA TRP A 341 -11.01 -17.13 8.32
C TRP A 341 -11.82 -17.85 7.25
N ARG A 342 -11.31 -17.85 6.03
CA ARG A 342 -11.91 -18.55 4.88
C ARG A 342 -10.85 -19.40 4.20
N ASN A 343 -11.24 -20.56 3.69
CA ASN A 343 -10.38 -21.39 2.86
C ASN A 343 -10.20 -20.72 1.48
N LYS A 344 -9.04 -20.92 0.87
CA LYS A 344 -8.74 -20.40 -0.48
C LYS A 344 -9.57 -21.09 -1.57
N TYR A 345 -9.92 -22.36 -1.31
CA TYR A 345 -10.66 -23.25 -2.23
C TYR A 345 -11.80 -23.94 -1.50
#